data_de8017bbe99d679e88259d6098048168
#
_entry.id   de8017bbe99d679e88259d6098048168
#
_cell.length_a   1.000
_cell.length_b   1.000
_cell.length_c   1.000
_cell.angle_alpha   90.00
_cell.angle_beta   90.00
_cell.angle_gamma   90.00
#
_symmetry.space_group_name_H-M   'P 1'
#
loop_
_entity.id
_entity.type
_entity.pdbx_description
1 polymer ?
#
loop_
_entity_poly.entity_id
_entity_poly.type
_entity_poly.pdbx_seq_one_letter_code
_entity_poly.pdbx_strand_id
1 'polypeptide(L)'
;MPGGLKHREDGDEKWEAQLRKGCLEMAVLAALAPARSYGLEIIRALEKHSDLILSEGTVYPILNRLRDDGLVTSSWVESESGHPRKYYSLTRKGYDRATRMAEVWLQFTAGVNALIEPLLPAAQERVRG
;
A
#
# COMPACT_ATOMS: atom_id res chain seq x y z
N MET A 1 -11.02 12.88 9.05
CA MET A 1 -10.74 12.77 9.55
C MET A 1 -9.98 12.13 10.47
N PRO A 2 -9.12 12.25 10.64
CA PRO A 2 -8.20 11.53 11.42
C PRO A 2 -8.45 11.50 12.90
N GLY A 3 -9.49 12.10 13.32
CA GLY A 3 -9.83 12.13 14.74
C GLY A 3 -10.02 10.77 15.38
N GLY A 4 -10.24 9.73 14.60
CA GLY A 4 -10.43 8.39 15.12
C GLY A 4 -9.21 7.77 15.77
N LEU A 5 -8.03 8.39 15.62
CA LEU A 5 -6.80 7.85 16.19
C LEU A 5 -6.39 8.47 17.52
N LYS A 6 -7.25 9.33 18.10
CA LYS A 6 -6.92 10.04 19.33
C LYS A 6 -6.70 9.15 20.55
N HIS A 7 -7.39 8.05 20.65
CA HIS A 7 -7.38 7.20 21.85
C HIS A 7 -6.74 5.86 21.57
N ARG A 8 -5.58 5.90 20.95
CA ARG A 8 -4.86 4.68 20.59
C ARG A 8 -4.23 4.05 21.83
N GLU A 9 -4.36 2.75 21.90
CA GLU A 9 -3.74 1.94 22.93
C GLU A 9 -2.72 1.01 22.27
N ASP A 10 -1.92 0.29 23.09
CA ASP A 10 -0.91 -0.64 22.56
C ASP A 10 -1.49 -1.67 21.60
N GLY A 11 -2.70 -2.17 21.90
CA GLY A 11 -3.40 -3.11 21.03
C GLY A 11 -3.74 -2.52 19.67
N ASP A 12 -4.09 -1.24 19.66
CA ASP A 12 -4.43 -0.53 18.43
C ASP A 12 -3.22 -0.42 17.51
N GLU A 13 -2.05 -0.12 18.06
CA GLU A 13 -0.83 0.00 17.30
C GLU A 13 -0.41 -1.32 16.68
N LYS A 14 -0.55 -2.41 17.43
CA LYS A 14 -0.24 -3.75 16.93
C LYS A 14 -1.15 -4.14 15.79
N TRP A 15 -2.44 -3.88 15.93
CA TRP A 15 -3.41 -4.20 14.89
C TRP A 15 -3.14 -3.38 13.62
N GLU A 16 -2.87 -2.09 13.77
CA GLU A 16 -2.56 -1.24 12.62
C GLU A 16 -1.30 -1.71 11.89
N ALA A 17 -0.30 -2.15 12.64
CA ALA A 17 0.92 -2.68 12.05
C ALA A 17 0.64 -3.95 11.23
N GLN A 18 -0.22 -4.83 11.73
CA GLN A 18 -0.63 -6.03 11.00
C GLN A 18 -1.41 -5.68 9.74
N LEU A 19 -2.29 -4.69 9.82
CA LEU A 19 -3.06 -4.22 8.67
C LEU A 19 -2.13 -3.68 7.58
N ARG A 20 -1.20 -2.81 7.96
CA ARG A 20 -0.22 -2.27 7.00
C ARG A 20 0.59 -3.38 6.37
N LYS A 21 1.09 -4.31 7.17
CA LYS A 21 1.90 -5.43 6.69
C LYS A 21 1.14 -6.27 5.66
N GLY A 22 -0.15 -6.50 5.91
CA GLY A 22 -0.97 -7.26 4.98
C GLY A 22 -1.23 -6.56 3.65
N CYS A 23 -1.15 -5.22 3.63
CA CYS A 23 -1.42 -4.43 2.43
C CYS A 23 -0.18 -4.05 1.63
N LEU A 24 1.03 -4.24 2.17
CA LEU A 24 2.26 -3.71 1.58
C LEU A 24 2.55 -4.22 0.18
N GLU A 25 2.44 -5.52 -0.04
CA GLU A 25 2.72 -6.07 -1.37
C GLU A 25 1.80 -5.49 -2.42
N MET A 26 0.50 -5.46 -2.13
CA MET A 26 -0.50 -4.90 -3.03
C MET A 26 -0.23 -3.42 -3.31
N ALA A 27 0.07 -2.65 -2.26
CA ALA A 27 0.31 -1.22 -2.38
C ALA A 27 1.53 -0.91 -3.24
N VAL A 28 2.62 -1.64 -3.06
CA VAL A 28 3.84 -1.46 -3.84
C VAL A 28 3.59 -1.82 -5.31
N LEU A 29 2.94 -2.94 -5.57
CA LEU A 29 2.60 -3.33 -6.94
C LEU A 29 1.69 -2.29 -7.60
N ALA A 30 0.69 -1.80 -6.88
CA ALA A 30 -0.23 -0.78 -7.40
C ALA A 30 0.50 0.53 -7.70
N ALA A 31 1.46 0.91 -6.86
CA ALA A 31 2.24 2.12 -7.09
C ALA A 31 3.08 2.05 -8.35
N LEU A 32 3.45 0.84 -8.79
CA LEU A 32 4.23 0.64 -10.00
C LEU A 32 3.36 0.49 -11.26
N ALA A 33 2.05 0.31 -11.11
CA ALA A 33 1.17 0.07 -12.25
C ALA A 33 1.16 1.19 -13.30
N PRO A 34 1.15 2.48 -12.91
CA PRO A 34 1.12 3.56 -13.92
C PRO A 34 2.40 3.68 -14.73
N ALA A 35 3.57 3.49 -14.11
CA ALA A 35 4.85 3.64 -14.78
C ALA A 35 5.97 3.11 -13.89
N ARG A 36 7.12 2.85 -14.52
CA ARG A 36 8.30 2.50 -13.74
C ARG A 36 8.62 3.61 -12.73
N SER A 37 9.15 3.22 -11.58
CA SER A 37 9.48 4.17 -10.51
C SER A 37 10.71 3.70 -9.74
N TYR A 38 11.48 4.65 -9.23
CA TYR A 38 12.54 4.30 -8.30
C TYR A 38 12.00 4.33 -6.88
N GLY A 39 12.78 3.73 -5.94
CA GLY A 39 12.27 3.47 -4.58
C GLY A 39 11.65 4.68 -3.88
N LEU A 40 12.30 5.85 -3.98
CA LEU A 40 11.80 7.04 -3.33
C LEU A 40 10.48 7.53 -3.93
N GLU A 41 10.31 7.38 -5.25
CA GLU A 41 9.04 7.71 -5.90
C GLU A 41 7.92 6.79 -5.43
N ILE A 42 8.22 5.51 -5.24
CA ILE A 42 7.25 4.55 -4.72
C ILE A 42 6.80 4.97 -3.33
N ILE A 43 7.76 5.30 -2.46
CA ILE A 43 7.48 5.76 -1.11
C ILE A 43 6.57 7.00 -1.12
N ARG A 44 6.91 7.98 -1.96
CA ARG A 44 6.12 9.20 -2.09
C ARG A 44 4.71 8.95 -2.59
N ALA A 45 4.56 8.03 -3.54
CA ALA A 45 3.25 7.67 -4.06
C ALA A 45 2.37 7.04 -2.97
N LEU A 46 2.96 6.18 -2.15
CA LEU A 46 2.25 5.54 -1.06
C LEU A 46 1.85 6.54 0.01
N GLU A 47 2.74 7.45 0.36
CA GLU A 47 2.44 8.51 1.33
C GLU A 47 1.33 9.43 0.86
N LYS A 48 1.31 9.73 -0.44
CA LYS A 48 0.32 10.63 -1.03
C LYS A 48 -1.09 10.03 -1.00
N HIS A 49 -1.20 8.73 -1.20
CA HIS A 49 -2.50 8.08 -1.37
C HIS A 49 -3.00 7.32 -0.16
N SER A 50 -2.22 7.23 0.89
CA SER A 50 -2.62 6.47 2.07
C SER A 50 -1.84 6.93 3.31
N ASP A 51 -2.28 6.46 4.46
CA ASP A 51 -1.55 6.66 5.71
C ASP A 51 -0.45 5.62 5.89
N LEU A 52 -0.12 4.89 4.83
CA LEU A 52 0.98 3.93 4.85
C LEU A 52 2.29 4.68 4.78
N ILE A 53 2.90 4.93 5.93
CA ILE A 53 4.21 5.53 6.01
C ILE A 53 5.23 4.42 5.94
N LEU A 54 5.99 4.37 4.84
CA LEU A 54 6.98 3.34 4.62
C LEU A 54 8.36 3.95 4.52
N SER A 55 9.31 3.35 5.21
CA SER A 55 10.71 3.73 5.10
C SER A 55 11.39 2.92 3.99
N GLU A 56 12.55 3.40 3.57
CA GLU A 56 13.39 2.66 2.63
C GLU A 56 13.71 1.26 3.16
N GLY A 57 13.92 1.14 4.47
CA GLY A 57 14.18 -0.14 5.10
C GLY A 57 13.04 -1.14 4.98
N THR A 58 11.83 -0.68 4.73
CA THR A 58 10.68 -1.55 4.52
C THR A 58 10.43 -1.82 3.04
N VAL A 59 10.54 -0.79 2.20
CA VAL A 59 10.19 -0.88 0.78
C VAL A 59 11.18 -1.74 -0.01
N TYR A 60 12.49 -1.54 0.20
CA TYR A 60 13.49 -2.26 -0.60
C TYR A 60 13.47 -3.77 -0.41
N PRO A 61 13.31 -4.31 0.82
CA PRO A 61 13.16 -5.76 0.96
C PRO A 61 11.92 -6.31 0.25
N ILE A 62 10.82 -5.55 0.22
CA ILE A 62 9.62 -5.95 -0.51
C ILE A 62 9.91 -6.00 -2.01
N LEU A 63 10.54 -4.96 -2.54
CA LEU A 63 10.90 -4.91 -3.96
C LEU A 63 11.82 -6.06 -4.36
N ASN A 64 12.79 -6.40 -3.51
CA ASN A 64 13.69 -7.51 -3.78
C ASN A 64 12.93 -8.84 -3.82
N ARG A 65 12.01 -9.05 -2.89
CA ARG A 65 11.18 -10.27 -2.88
C ARG A 65 10.29 -10.33 -4.11
N LEU A 66 9.67 -9.23 -4.48
CA LEU A 66 8.81 -9.19 -5.66
C LEU A 66 9.61 -9.46 -6.94
N ARG A 67 10.85 -8.96 -7.01
CA ARG A 67 11.74 -9.24 -8.13
C ARG A 67 12.09 -10.72 -8.19
N ASP A 68 12.42 -11.31 -7.05
CA ASP A 68 12.76 -12.74 -6.98
C ASP A 68 11.57 -13.61 -7.38
N ASP A 69 10.36 -13.17 -7.10
CA ASP A 69 9.13 -13.86 -7.48
C ASP A 69 8.71 -13.58 -8.93
N GLY A 70 9.46 -12.78 -9.65
CA GLY A 70 9.18 -12.49 -11.06
C GLY A 70 8.05 -11.49 -11.28
N LEU A 71 7.68 -10.75 -10.25
CA LEU A 71 6.58 -9.77 -10.33
C LEU A 71 7.05 -8.39 -10.73
N VAL A 72 8.32 -8.07 -10.50
CA VAL A 72 8.93 -6.82 -10.92
C VAL A 72 10.29 -7.08 -11.55
N THR A 73 10.72 -6.15 -12.40
CA THR A 73 12.09 -6.11 -12.91
C THR A 73 12.72 -4.80 -12.45
N SER A 74 14.03 -4.73 -12.49
CA SER A 74 14.74 -3.51 -12.15
C SER A 74 15.82 -3.22 -13.16
N SER A 75 16.09 -1.93 -13.35
CA SER A 75 17.16 -1.49 -14.21
C SER A 75 17.74 -0.18 -13.69
N TRP A 76 19.04 0.01 -13.92
CA TRP A 76 19.70 1.26 -13.58
C TRP A 76 19.49 2.25 -14.70
N VAL A 77 19.14 3.48 -14.33
CA VAL A 77 18.94 4.58 -15.30
C VAL A 77 19.77 5.75 -14.81
N GLU A 78 20.57 6.33 -15.70
CA GLU A 78 21.34 7.52 -15.37
C GLU A 78 20.39 8.70 -15.19
N SER A 79 20.69 9.53 -14.20
CA SER A 79 19.94 10.74 -13.93
C SER A 79 20.76 11.96 -14.32
N GLU A 80 20.08 13.10 -14.46
CA GLU A 80 20.74 14.36 -14.77
C GLU A 80 21.73 14.78 -13.68
N SER A 81 21.52 14.32 -12.46
CA SER A 81 22.43 14.60 -11.34
C SER A 81 23.72 13.79 -11.40
N GLY A 82 23.86 12.89 -12.37
CA GLY A 82 25.03 12.03 -12.49
C GLY A 82 25.02 10.78 -11.63
N HIS A 83 24.01 10.61 -10.80
CA HIS A 83 23.86 9.42 -9.95
C HIS A 83 22.82 8.49 -10.55
N PRO A 84 23.19 7.25 -10.93
CA PRO A 84 22.22 6.30 -11.46
C PRO A 84 21.15 5.99 -10.44
N ARG A 85 19.93 5.81 -10.90
CA ARG A 85 18.81 5.38 -10.05
C ARG A 85 18.30 4.04 -10.52
N LYS A 86 17.95 3.20 -9.56
CA LYS A 86 17.39 1.89 -9.86
C LYS A 86 15.87 2.03 -9.98
N TYR A 87 15.38 1.77 -11.19
CA TYR A 87 13.96 1.82 -11.48
C TYR A 87 13.37 0.43 -11.45
N TYR A 88 12.15 0.34 -10.98
CA TYR A 88 11.40 -0.91 -10.90
C TYR A 88 10.17 -0.80 -11.81
N SER A 89 9.83 -1.89 -12.45
CA SER A 89 8.67 -1.98 -13.34
C SER A 89 7.94 -3.28 -13.09
N LEU A 90 6.62 -3.26 -13.27
CA LEU A 90 5.86 -4.51 -13.21
C LEU A 90 6.19 -5.38 -14.42
N THR A 91 6.30 -6.68 -14.19
CA THR A 91 6.25 -7.65 -15.27
C THR A 91 4.78 -7.90 -15.60
N ARG A 92 4.50 -8.65 -16.68
CA ARG A 92 3.13 -9.06 -16.96
C ARG A 92 2.54 -9.84 -15.79
N LYS A 93 3.33 -10.74 -15.23
CA LYS A 93 2.93 -11.50 -14.05
C LYS A 93 2.61 -10.59 -12.87
N GLY A 94 3.42 -9.55 -12.67
CA GLY A 94 3.19 -8.57 -11.60
C GLY A 94 1.93 -7.77 -11.82
N TYR A 95 1.67 -7.35 -13.04
CA TYR A 95 0.44 -6.63 -13.36
C TYR A 95 -0.79 -7.50 -13.10
N ASP A 96 -0.75 -8.75 -13.55
CA ASP A 96 -1.84 -9.68 -13.33
C ASP A 96 -2.07 -9.94 -11.84
N ARG A 97 -0.98 -10.06 -11.06
CA ARG A 97 -1.07 -10.22 -9.61
C ARG A 97 -1.72 -9.00 -8.97
N ALA A 98 -1.29 -7.81 -9.35
CA ALA A 98 -1.84 -6.56 -8.80
C ALA A 98 -3.34 -6.45 -9.09
N THR A 99 -3.74 -6.81 -10.31
CA THR A 99 -5.15 -6.78 -10.71
C THR A 99 -5.99 -7.74 -9.87
N ARG A 100 -5.51 -8.96 -9.67
CA ARG A 100 -6.24 -9.92 -8.83
C ARG A 100 -6.33 -9.47 -7.37
N MET A 101 -5.24 -8.90 -6.86
CA MET A 101 -5.25 -8.37 -5.49
C MET A 101 -6.24 -7.23 -5.35
N ALA A 102 -6.31 -6.35 -6.34
CA ALA A 102 -7.27 -5.25 -6.33
C ALA A 102 -8.72 -5.75 -6.30
N GLU A 103 -9.02 -6.77 -7.10
CA GLU A 103 -10.36 -7.35 -7.12
C GLU A 103 -10.72 -7.97 -5.78
N VAL A 104 -9.81 -8.76 -5.22
CA VAL A 104 -10.01 -9.38 -3.90
C VAL A 104 -10.19 -8.29 -2.83
N TRP A 105 -9.38 -7.26 -2.88
CA TRP A 105 -9.45 -6.15 -1.93
C TRP A 105 -10.81 -5.48 -1.95
N LEU A 106 -11.33 -5.17 -3.14
CA LEU A 106 -12.63 -4.50 -3.26
C LEU A 106 -13.76 -5.36 -2.72
N GLN A 107 -13.75 -6.65 -3.00
CA GLN A 107 -14.78 -7.56 -2.46
C GLN A 107 -14.67 -7.72 -0.96
N PHE A 108 -13.45 -7.92 -0.48
CA PHE A 108 -13.21 -8.12 0.94
C PHE A 108 -13.61 -6.90 1.74
N THR A 109 -13.16 -5.71 1.30
CA THR A 109 -13.43 -4.48 2.04
C THR A 109 -14.90 -4.09 1.97
N ALA A 110 -15.60 -4.41 0.90
CA ALA A 110 -17.05 -4.17 0.83
C ALA A 110 -17.77 -4.92 1.95
N GLY A 111 -17.41 -6.19 2.17
CA GLY A 111 -17.98 -6.99 3.25
C GLY A 111 -17.62 -6.45 4.63
N VAL A 112 -16.35 -6.11 4.82
CA VAL A 112 -15.89 -5.56 6.10
C VAL A 112 -16.56 -4.22 6.36
N ASN A 113 -16.65 -3.36 5.34
CA ASN A 113 -17.30 -2.06 5.49
C ASN A 113 -18.76 -2.19 5.94
N ALA A 114 -19.48 -3.16 5.39
CA ALA A 114 -20.85 -3.42 5.80
C ALA A 114 -20.94 -3.83 7.28
N LEU A 115 -19.97 -4.62 7.74
CA LEU A 115 -19.93 -5.08 9.13
C LEU A 115 -19.62 -3.96 10.12
N ILE A 116 -18.72 -3.06 9.76
CA ILE A 116 -18.29 -2.00 10.69
C ILE A 116 -19.14 -0.75 10.64
N GLU A 117 -19.98 -0.59 9.63
CA GLU A 117 -20.79 0.61 9.46
C GLU A 117 -21.56 1.03 10.72
N PRO A 118 -22.24 0.10 11.44
CA PRO A 118 -22.98 0.49 12.66
C PRO A 118 -22.12 1.08 13.77
N LEU A 119 -20.80 0.86 13.72
CA LEU A 119 -19.86 1.37 14.72
C LEU A 119 -19.45 2.82 14.47
N LEU A 120 -19.72 3.34 13.28
CA LEU A 120 -19.24 4.66 12.89
C LEU A 120 -20.16 5.75 13.43
N PRO A 121 -19.62 6.92 13.82
CA PRO A 121 -20.41 8.01 14.42
C PRO A 121 -21.62 8.45 13.60
N ALA A 122 -21.49 8.51 12.28
CA ALA A 122 -22.59 8.93 11.42
C ALA A 122 -23.77 7.96 11.49
N ALA A 123 -23.50 6.64 11.57
CA ALA A 123 -24.54 5.63 11.71
C ALA A 123 -25.20 5.73 13.09
N GLN A 124 -24.40 5.96 14.14
CA GLN A 124 -24.91 6.10 15.49
C GLN A 124 -25.83 7.32 15.62
N GLU A 125 -25.49 8.42 14.98
CA GLU A 125 -26.32 9.60 14.95
C GLU A 125 -27.66 9.36 14.29
N ARG A 126 -27.68 8.60 13.19
CA ARG A 126 -28.93 8.25 12.51
C ARG A 126 -29.83 7.40 13.38
N VAL A 127 -29.24 6.49 14.15
CA VAL A 127 -29.98 5.62 15.06
C VAL A 127 -30.58 6.41 16.20
N ARG A 128 -29.87 7.43 16.70
CA ARG A 128 -30.37 8.30 17.77
C ARG A 128 -31.42 9.27 17.31
N GLY A 129 -31.33 9.68 16.07
CA GLY A 129 -32.29 10.61 15.50
C GLY A 129 -33.59 9.93 15.13
#